data_72fd2d329fbc6b719bf540d8ff6053d8
#
_entry.id   72fd2d329fbc6b719bf540d8ff6053d8
#
_cell.length_a   1.000
_cell.length_b   1.000
_cell.length_c   1.000
_cell.angle_alpha   90.00
_cell.angle_beta   90.00
_cell.angle_gamma   90.00
#
_symmetry.space_group_name_H-M   'P 1'
#
loop_
_entity.id
_entity.type
_entity.pdbx_description
1 polymer ?
#
loop_
_entity_poly.entity_id
_entity_poly.type
_entity_poly.pdbx_seq_one_letter_code
_entity_poly.pdbx_strand_id
1 'polypeptide(L)'
;MVYLKLSWFTFVFLFVFSDAIWSQERPIVLAHYMPWFQSKQMSGDWGWHWKLKNRNPENLINGKRDIASHYYPLMGPYDSSDPDALDCHVLLMKISGIDGVIIDWYGIEEHWDYGVNHRNTLAMIQAIKKAKLKYAICYEDQTVGHLIEAKKIENVDGIEHGKKVIQYLAKNCFADANYLRLDGRPVLLVFGPQFFPGGEMKEICASVKPSPLFYALPHLVSQANADGAFGWPPVSGGVEITPEVWDAYLDRLYRPQDGSISAIATVFPQFHDYYQEGEGRSSFGSILSQRGRTFDATIKRAWESDSAIIQIATWNDFGEGTMIEPTREFGYQFLESIQNRVFENDANKLNSVRSGLELPIRLYKLQKRVAQNPTRVLELKKVSKLLFSGQYEKAAEQIRRLEISD
;
A
#
# COMPACT_ATOMS: atom_id res chain seq x y z
N MET A 1 -66.12 -50.97 20.55
CA MET A 1 -65.65 -50.49 19.23
C MET A 1 -65.50 -49.00 19.32
N VAL A 2 -64.26 -48.56 19.53
CA VAL A 2 -63.95 -47.12 19.69
C VAL A 2 -63.15 -46.70 18.45
N TYR A 3 -63.71 -45.77 17.68
CA TYR A 3 -63.03 -45.20 16.49
C TYR A 3 -62.13 -44.05 16.91
N LEU A 4 -60.80 -44.23 16.73
CA LEU A 4 -59.82 -43.17 16.80
C LEU A 4 -59.81 -42.40 15.49
N LYS A 5 -60.11 -41.12 15.52
CA LYS A 5 -59.88 -40.19 14.40
C LYS A 5 -58.46 -39.69 14.45
N LEU A 6 -57.65 -40.04 13.45
CA LEU A 6 -56.32 -39.49 13.19
C LEU A 6 -56.52 -38.17 12.44
N SER A 7 -56.10 -37.02 13.06
CA SER A 7 -56.05 -35.72 12.43
C SER A 7 -54.66 -35.51 11.84
N TRP A 8 -54.58 -35.34 10.51
CA TRP A 8 -53.36 -35.00 9.80
C TRP A 8 -53.18 -33.52 9.83
N PHE A 9 -52.15 -33.00 10.55
CA PHE A 9 -51.68 -31.63 10.45
C PHE A 9 -50.69 -31.55 9.30
N THR A 10 -51.05 -30.87 8.23
CA THR A 10 -50.15 -30.56 7.11
C THR A 10 -49.35 -29.29 7.50
N PHE A 11 -48.08 -29.45 7.80
CA PHE A 11 -47.15 -28.31 7.97
C PHE A 11 -46.77 -27.79 6.60
N VAL A 12 -47.27 -26.62 6.23
CA VAL A 12 -46.81 -25.89 5.04
C VAL A 12 -45.54 -25.11 5.46
N PHE A 13 -44.38 -25.60 5.02
CA PHE A 13 -43.12 -24.83 5.12
C PHE A 13 -43.17 -23.74 4.05
N LEU A 14 -43.44 -22.49 4.44
CA LEU A 14 -43.19 -21.32 3.63
C LEU A 14 -41.65 -21.10 3.58
N PHE A 15 -41.02 -21.51 2.48
CA PHE A 15 -39.68 -21.07 2.13
C PHE A 15 -39.77 -19.59 1.76
N VAL A 16 -39.45 -18.70 2.70
CA VAL A 16 -39.16 -17.30 2.38
C VAL A 16 -37.79 -17.32 1.69
N PHE A 17 -37.80 -17.28 0.36
CA PHE A 17 -36.60 -16.90 -0.38
C PHE A 17 -36.35 -15.42 -0.07
N SER A 18 -35.47 -15.18 0.88
CA SER A 18 -34.82 -13.90 1.03
C SER A 18 -33.92 -13.75 -0.20
N ASP A 19 -34.37 -13.00 -1.20
CA ASP A 19 -33.49 -12.42 -2.20
C ASP A 19 -32.52 -11.52 -1.43
N ALA A 20 -31.40 -12.11 -1.03
CA ALA A 20 -30.24 -11.34 -0.63
C ALA A 20 -29.84 -10.56 -1.89
N ILE A 21 -30.28 -9.30 -1.97
CA ILE A 21 -29.71 -8.32 -2.86
C ILE A 21 -28.23 -8.32 -2.48
N TRP A 22 -27.41 -8.99 -3.26
CA TRP A 22 -25.96 -8.87 -3.22
C TRP A 22 -25.68 -7.42 -3.62
N SER A 23 -25.59 -6.53 -2.64
CA SER A 23 -24.89 -5.29 -2.81
C SER A 23 -23.51 -5.71 -3.28
N GLN A 24 -23.18 -5.47 -4.52
CA GLN A 24 -21.84 -5.68 -5.04
C GLN A 24 -20.93 -4.81 -4.20
N GLU A 25 -20.25 -5.42 -3.24
CA GLU A 25 -19.31 -4.71 -2.39
C GLU A 25 -18.25 -4.11 -3.31
N ARG A 26 -17.97 -2.80 -3.14
CA ARG A 26 -16.94 -2.16 -3.93
C ARG A 26 -15.60 -2.89 -3.78
N PRO A 27 -14.70 -2.80 -4.75
CA PRO A 27 -13.37 -3.40 -4.64
C PRO A 27 -12.62 -2.85 -3.42
N ILE A 28 -11.76 -3.68 -2.83
CA ILE A 28 -10.86 -3.30 -1.74
C ILE A 28 -9.72 -2.47 -2.33
N VAL A 29 -9.54 -1.24 -1.88
CA VAL A 29 -8.50 -0.32 -2.35
C VAL A 29 -7.29 -0.38 -1.43
N LEU A 30 -6.14 -0.75 -1.97
CA LEU A 30 -4.88 -0.84 -1.24
C LEU A 30 -3.83 0.07 -1.86
N ALA A 31 -3.03 0.75 -1.03
CA ALA A 31 -1.88 1.51 -1.50
C ALA A 31 -0.59 0.70 -1.32
N HIS A 32 0.24 0.59 -2.35
CA HIS A 32 1.56 -0.03 -2.25
C HIS A 32 2.51 0.92 -1.53
N TYR A 33 3.12 0.45 -0.43
CA TYR A 33 3.85 1.27 0.54
C TYR A 33 5.31 0.84 0.65
N MET A 34 6.20 1.83 0.56
CA MET A 34 7.65 1.65 0.67
C MET A 34 8.12 2.02 2.09
N PRO A 35 8.53 1.05 2.94
CA PRO A 35 8.91 1.29 4.35
C PRO A 35 10.41 1.57 4.53
N TRP A 36 11.10 2.17 3.58
CA TRP A 36 12.56 2.22 3.50
C TRP A 36 13.19 3.60 3.79
N PHE A 37 12.39 4.62 4.07
CA PHE A 37 12.91 5.96 4.34
C PHE A 37 13.52 6.07 5.73
N GLN A 38 14.68 6.71 5.81
CA GLN A 38 15.37 7.00 7.05
C GLN A 38 15.75 8.48 7.11
N SER A 39 15.59 9.10 8.29
CA SER A 39 16.00 10.47 8.57
C SER A 39 17.10 10.50 9.62
N LYS A 40 17.97 11.50 9.56
CA LYS A 40 19.03 11.67 10.53
C LYS A 40 18.50 11.77 11.96
N GLN A 41 17.35 12.44 12.15
CA GLN A 41 16.78 12.66 13.47
C GLN A 41 16.34 11.36 14.16
N MET A 42 15.81 10.39 13.41
CA MET A 42 15.29 9.13 13.96
C MET A 42 16.29 7.98 13.85
N SER A 43 16.96 7.86 12.70
CA SER A 43 17.84 6.73 12.37
C SER A 43 19.34 7.05 12.49
N GLY A 44 19.70 8.30 12.82
CA GLY A 44 21.09 8.75 12.96
C GLY A 44 21.76 9.16 11.65
N ASP A 45 21.25 8.72 10.50
CA ASP A 45 21.66 9.15 9.16
C ASP A 45 20.48 9.17 8.19
N TRP A 46 20.66 9.85 7.07
CA TRP A 46 19.71 9.79 5.95
C TRP A 46 19.87 8.49 5.18
N GLY A 47 18.78 7.77 4.97
CA GLY A 47 18.76 6.52 4.22
C GLY A 47 19.00 6.70 2.72
N TRP A 48 19.31 5.59 2.06
CA TRP A 48 19.58 5.53 0.62
C TRP A 48 18.47 6.18 -0.20
N HIS A 49 17.22 5.88 0.10
CA HIS A 49 16.07 6.29 -0.71
C HIS A 49 15.77 7.81 -0.67
N TRP A 50 16.31 8.56 0.33
CA TRP A 50 16.31 10.02 0.29
C TRP A 50 17.54 10.63 -0.39
N LYS A 51 18.64 9.88 -0.48
CA LYS A 51 19.94 10.40 -0.97
C LYS A 51 20.28 9.94 -2.38
N LEU A 52 20.05 8.66 -2.69
CA LEU A 52 20.77 7.97 -3.73
C LEU A 52 22.28 8.29 -3.64
N LYS A 53 22.98 8.47 -4.78
CA LYS A 53 24.42 8.82 -4.76
C LYS A 53 24.70 10.32 -4.73
N ASN A 54 23.75 11.14 -5.27
CA ASN A 54 24.05 12.51 -5.67
C ASN A 54 23.31 13.58 -4.85
N ARG A 55 22.53 13.20 -3.82
CA ARG A 55 21.75 14.13 -3.00
C ARG A 55 22.19 14.10 -1.53
N ASN A 56 22.07 15.25 -0.88
CA ASN A 56 22.37 15.38 0.54
C ASN A 56 21.26 16.15 1.26
N PRO A 57 20.33 15.46 1.96
CA PRO A 57 19.23 16.11 2.67
C PRO A 57 19.65 17.03 3.84
N GLU A 58 20.93 17.09 4.22
CA GLU A 58 21.45 18.12 5.15
C GLU A 58 21.46 19.49 4.49
N ASN A 59 21.59 19.57 3.18
CA ASN A 59 21.54 20.82 2.43
C ASN A 59 20.11 21.33 2.32
N LEU A 60 19.95 22.65 2.47
CA LEU A 60 18.69 23.34 2.22
C LEU A 60 18.81 24.16 0.93
N ILE A 61 17.99 23.83 -0.06
CA ILE A 61 17.90 24.54 -1.33
C ILE A 61 16.51 25.18 -1.38
N ASN A 62 16.47 26.52 -1.36
CA ASN A 62 15.21 27.29 -1.32
C ASN A 62 14.26 26.84 -0.19
N GLY A 63 14.81 26.54 1.00
CA GLY A 63 14.04 26.12 2.16
C GLY A 63 13.51 24.68 2.11
N LYS A 64 13.96 23.87 1.15
CA LYS A 64 13.68 22.44 1.02
C LYS A 64 14.96 21.62 1.19
N ARG A 65 14.89 20.47 1.84
CA ARG A 65 16.01 19.52 1.87
C ARG A 65 16.28 18.96 0.47
N ASP A 66 17.56 18.78 0.15
CA ASP A 66 18.02 18.21 -1.13
C ASP A 66 17.84 16.68 -1.13
N ILE A 67 16.70 16.22 -1.65
CA ILE A 67 16.32 14.82 -1.68
C ILE A 67 16.34 14.25 -3.11
N ALA A 68 16.48 12.92 -3.20
CA ALA A 68 16.48 12.18 -4.46
C ALA A 68 15.05 11.94 -4.98
N SER A 69 14.38 13.04 -5.35
CA SER A 69 13.04 13.02 -5.94
C SER A 69 12.74 14.30 -6.69
N HIS A 70 11.93 14.20 -7.74
CA HIS A 70 11.33 15.35 -8.42
C HIS A 70 10.20 16.00 -7.59
N TYR A 71 9.65 15.29 -6.62
CA TYR A 71 8.47 15.69 -5.84
C TYR A 71 8.81 15.81 -4.37
N TYR A 72 8.20 16.79 -3.69
CA TYR A 72 8.52 17.07 -2.30
C TYR A 72 7.34 16.80 -1.38
N PRO A 73 7.44 15.86 -0.41
CA PRO A 73 6.33 15.53 0.47
C PRO A 73 5.83 16.76 1.24
N LEU A 74 4.51 16.94 1.37
CA LEU A 74 3.92 18.05 2.14
C LEU A 74 4.30 18.00 3.63
N MET A 75 4.57 16.79 4.15
CA MET A 75 5.04 16.62 5.52
C MET A 75 6.56 16.85 5.66
N GLY A 76 7.30 16.99 4.55
CA GLY A 76 8.75 16.98 4.50
C GLY A 76 9.32 15.56 4.46
N PRO A 77 10.62 15.38 4.16
CA PRO A 77 11.27 14.08 4.22
C PRO A 77 11.22 13.52 5.65
N TYR A 78 10.78 12.29 5.77
CA TYR A 78 10.48 11.62 7.04
C TYR A 78 11.26 10.31 7.20
N ASP A 79 11.07 9.69 8.35
CA ASP A 79 11.56 8.35 8.67
C ASP A 79 10.40 7.36 8.72
N SER A 80 10.55 6.22 8.07
CA SER A 80 9.54 5.15 8.09
C SER A 80 9.42 4.43 9.44
N SER A 81 10.29 4.74 10.42
CA SER A 81 10.16 4.30 11.81
C SER A 81 9.46 5.31 12.71
N ASP A 82 9.23 6.56 12.23
CA ASP A 82 8.64 7.63 13.01
C ASP A 82 7.14 7.38 13.26
N PRO A 83 6.70 7.14 14.51
CA PRO A 83 5.30 6.82 14.79
C PRO A 83 4.32 7.94 14.42
N ASP A 84 4.75 9.22 14.45
CA ASP A 84 3.91 10.34 14.05
C ASP A 84 3.73 10.38 12.53
N ALA A 85 4.78 10.03 11.76
CA ALA A 85 4.70 9.91 10.31
C ALA A 85 3.80 8.74 9.90
N LEU A 86 3.95 7.59 10.56
CA LEU A 86 3.09 6.42 10.33
C LEU A 86 1.63 6.71 10.66
N ASP A 87 1.35 7.37 11.79
CA ASP A 87 -0.02 7.81 12.13
C ASP A 87 -0.58 8.77 11.07
N CYS A 88 0.23 9.70 10.57
CA CYS A 88 -0.17 10.63 9.51
C CYS A 88 -0.56 9.86 8.23
N HIS A 89 0.27 8.91 7.78
CA HIS A 89 0.02 8.11 6.58
C HIS A 89 -1.27 7.30 6.70
N VAL A 90 -1.44 6.52 7.77
CA VAL A 90 -2.66 5.68 7.93
C VAL A 90 -3.92 6.52 8.13
N LEU A 91 -3.83 7.72 8.72
CA LEU A 91 -4.95 8.65 8.82
C LEU A 91 -5.33 9.22 7.45
N LEU A 92 -4.36 9.65 6.64
CA LEU A 92 -4.60 10.10 5.27
C LEU A 92 -5.26 8.99 4.43
N MET A 93 -4.74 7.77 4.49
CA MET A 93 -5.32 6.61 3.81
C MET A 93 -6.76 6.36 4.23
N LYS A 94 -7.01 6.30 5.54
CA LYS A 94 -8.35 6.07 6.10
C LYS A 94 -9.35 7.16 5.70
N ILE A 95 -8.95 8.43 5.77
CA ILE A 95 -9.78 9.58 5.41
C ILE A 95 -10.07 9.59 3.90
N SER A 96 -9.14 9.10 3.09
CA SER A 96 -9.32 9.00 1.63
C SER A 96 -10.17 7.80 1.19
N GLY A 97 -10.47 6.86 2.10
CA GLY A 97 -11.24 5.66 1.76
C GLY A 97 -10.38 4.51 1.22
N ILE A 98 -9.07 4.57 1.43
CA ILE A 98 -8.15 3.45 1.20
C ILE A 98 -8.36 2.43 2.33
N ASP A 99 -8.57 1.17 1.98
CA ASP A 99 -8.92 0.10 2.90
C ASP A 99 -7.70 -0.55 3.54
N GLY A 100 -6.52 -0.38 2.94
CA GLY A 100 -5.31 -1.01 3.44
C GLY A 100 -4.06 -0.73 2.63
N VAL A 101 -3.04 -1.53 2.91
CA VAL A 101 -1.68 -1.31 2.43
C VAL A 101 -1.11 -2.62 1.89
N ILE A 102 -0.42 -2.57 0.76
CA ILE A 102 0.52 -3.61 0.32
C ILE A 102 1.90 -3.12 0.70
N ILE A 103 2.59 -3.84 1.58
CA ILE A 103 3.91 -3.40 2.08
C ILE A 103 5.00 -4.08 1.27
N ASP A 104 5.85 -3.30 0.61
CA ASP A 104 7.06 -3.79 -0.03
C ASP A 104 8.06 -4.29 1.01
N TRP A 105 8.52 -5.54 0.88
CA TRP A 105 9.25 -6.20 1.94
C TRP A 105 10.40 -7.08 1.41
N TYR A 106 11.57 -6.90 2.01
CA TYR A 106 12.84 -7.50 1.59
C TYR A 106 13.20 -8.79 2.32
N GLY A 107 12.34 -9.29 3.20
CA GLY A 107 12.62 -10.46 4.02
C GLY A 107 13.08 -10.12 5.43
N ILE A 108 13.71 -11.10 6.11
CA ILE A 108 14.03 -11.04 7.54
C ILE A 108 15.52 -10.86 7.83
N GLU A 109 16.36 -10.85 6.80
CA GLU A 109 17.81 -10.88 6.97
C GLU A 109 18.41 -9.47 7.12
N GLU A 110 19.48 -9.37 7.90
CA GLU A 110 20.26 -8.14 8.05
C GLU A 110 21.31 -8.06 6.93
N HIS A 111 20.92 -7.41 5.82
CA HIS A 111 21.79 -7.13 4.69
C HIS A 111 21.41 -5.78 4.10
N TRP A 112 22.37 -4.91 3.79
CA TRP A 112 22.09 -3.54 3.36
C TRP A 112 21.05 -2.88 4.26
N ASP A 113 19.93 -2.42 3.69
CA ASP A 113 18.81 -1.82 4.40
C ASP A 113 17.64 -2.80 4.68
N TYR A 114 17.81 -4.12 4.40
CA TYR A 114 16.72 -5.11 4.56
C TYR A 114 16.20 -5.20 6.00
N GLY A 115 17.13 -5.21 6.97
CA GLY A 115 16.74 -5.19 8.37
C GLY A 115 15.98 -3.92 8.78
N VAL A 116 16.33 -2.77 8.19
CA VAL A 116 15.60 -1.52 8.38
C VAL A 116 14.21 -1.62 7.76
N ASN A 117 14.10 -2.07 6.51
CA ASN A 117 12.83 -2.32 5.83
C ASN A 117 11.94 -3.25 6.66
N HIS A 118 12.51 -4.34 7.19
CA HIS A 118 11.79 -5.27 8.05
C HIS A 118 11.26 -4.61 9.33
N ARG A 119 12.09 -3.89 10.09
CA ARG A 119 11.66 -3.19 11.32
C ARG A 119 10.59 -2.14 11.04
N ASN A 120 10.73 -1.38 9.97
CA ASN A 120 9.76 -0.37 9.54
C ASN A 120 8.44 -1.01 9.09
N THR A 121 8.50 -2.17 8.42
CA THR A 121 7.31 -2.98 8.09
C THR A 121 6.54 -3.35 9.35
N LEU A 122 7.22 -3.83 10.39
CA LEU A 122 6.57 -4.16 11.66
C LEU A 122 5.94 -2.92 12.34
N ALA A 123 6.62 -1.77 12.29
CA ALA A 123 6.08 -0.51 12.80
C ALA A 123 4.83 -0.06 12.02
N MET A 124 4.87 -0.14 10.68
CA MET A 124 3.73 0.18 9.83
C MET A 124 2.53 -0.74 10.08
N ILE A 125 2.75 -2.04 10.30
CA ILE A 125 1.68 -2.99 10.68
C ILE A 125 0.98 -2.54 11.98
N GLN A 126 1.71 -2.02 12.97
CA GLN A 126 1.08 -1.51 14.19
C GLN A 126 0.21 -0.27 13.93
N ALA A 127 0.67 0.65 13.07
CA ALA A 127 -0.12 1.83 12.68
C ALA A 127 -1.38 1.43 11.89
N ILE A 128 -1.26 0.47 10.98
CA ILE A 128 -2.38 -0.11 10.21
C ILE A 128 -3.44 -0.70 11.16
N LYS A 129 -3.02 -1.49 12.14
CA LYS A 129 -3.93 -2.08 13.15
C LYS A 129 -4.63 -1.02 13.97
N LYS A 130 -3.91 0.02 14.39
CA LYS A 130 -4.48 1.19 15.10
C LYS A 130 -5.56 1.89 14.26
N ALA A 131 -5.34 2.01 12.95
CA ALA A 131 -6.29 2.61 12.01
C ALA A 131 -7.45 1.67 11.63
N LYS A 132 -7.36 0.38 11.98
CA LYS A 132 -8.28 -0.70 11.57
C LYS A 132 -8.31 -0.90 10.05
N LEU A 133 -7.18 -0.72 9.39
CA LEU A 133 -6.98 -1.00 7.98
C LEU A 133 -6.52 -2.45 7.77
N LYS A 134 -6.53 -2.90 6.52
CA LYS A 134 -5.99 -4.20 6.11
C LYS A 134 -4.54 -4.06 5.64
N TYR A 135 -3.82 -5.18 5.55
CA TYR A 135 -2.52 -5.21 4.89
C TYR A 135 -2.24 -6.54 4.19
N ALA A 136 -1.39 -6.48 3.19
CA ALA A 136 -0.75 -7.61 2.55
C ALA A 136 0.75 -7.34 2.42
N ILE A 137 1.53 -8.37 2.19
CA ILE A 137 2.96 -8.26 1.92
C ILE A 137 3.20 -8.42 0.41
N CYS A 138 4.07 -7.59 -0.14
CA CYS A 138 4.74 -7.80 -1.41
C CYS A 138 6.19 -8.17 -1.14
N TYR A 139 6.56 -9.41 -1.38
CA TYR A 139 7.91 -9.91 -1.11
C TYR A 139 8.81 -9.73 -2.35
N GLU A 140 10.01 -9.21 -2.16
CA GLU A 140 11.05 -9.13 -3.18
C GLU A 140 12.01 -10.31 -3.09
N ASP A 141 11.75 -11.37 -3.83
CA ASP A 141 12.53 -12.61 -3.81
C ASP A 141 13.95 -12.48 -4.39
N GLN A 142 14.23 -11.43 -5.18
CA GLN A 142 15.58 -11.11 -5.64
C GLN A 142 16.59 -10.93 -4.49
N THR A 143 16.09 -10.58 -3.30
CA THR A 143 16.92 -10.47 -2.08
C THR A 143 17.65 -11.78 -1.74
N VAL A 144 17.10 -12.92 -2.11
CA VAL A 144 17.75 -14.23 -1.94
C VAL A 144 19.04 -14.32 -2.77
N GLY A 145 18.99 -13.87 -4.02
CA GLY A 145 20.18 -13.79 -4.88
C GLY A 145 21.26 -12.90 -4.27
N HIS A 146 20.89 -11.72 -3.76
CA HIS A 146 21.83 -10.80 -3.09
C HIS A 146 22.47 -11.41 -1.83
N LEU A 147 21.72 -12.20 -1.06
CA LEU A 147 22.27 -12.91 0.11
C LEU A 147 23.27 -14.00 -0.29
N ILE A 148 23.02 -14.70 -1.40
CA ILE A 148 23.94 -15.70 -1.95
C ILE A 148 25.22 -15.03 -2.44
N GLU A 149 25.12 -13.95 -3.22
CA GLU A 149 26.26 -13.17 -3.70
C GLU A 149 27.10 -12.63 -2.54
N ALA A 150 26.44 -12.20 -1.45
CA ALA A 150 27.08 -11.75 -0.22
C ALA A 150 27.60 -12.90 0.67
N LYS A 151 27.48 -14.17 0.25
CA LYS A 151 27.84 -15.37 0.99
C LYS A 151 27.22 -15.49 2.38
N LYS A 152 26.01 -14.98 2.53
CA LYS A 152 25.20 -15.09 3.76
C LYS A 152 24.39 -16.37 3.82
N ILE A 153 24.05 -16.91 2.66
CA ILE A 153 23.43 -18.23 2.47
C ILE A 153 24.10 -18.93 1.29
N GLU A 154 24.12 -20.26 1.29
CA GLU A 154 24.58 -21.03 0.16
C GLU A 154 23.52 -21.13 -0.94
N ASN A 155 23.92 -21.24 -2.21
CA ASN A 155 22.97 -21.31 -3.32
C ASN A 155 22.02 -22.52 -3.21
N VAL A 156 22.51 -23.66 -2.74
CA VAL A 156 21.70 -24.88 -2.54
C VAL A 156 20.60 -24.69 -1.48
N ASP A 157 20.73 -23.69 -0.61
CA ASP A 157 19.80 -23.40 0.47
C ASP A 157 18.72 -22.36 0.08
N GLY A 158 18.74 -21.84 -1.14
CA GLY A 158 17.83 -20.79 -1.59
C GLY A 158 16.34 -21.12 -1.38
N ILE A 159 15.90 -22.32 -1.77
CA ILE A 159 14.51 -22.78 -1.58
C ILE A 159 14.17 -22.92 -0.09
N GLU A 160 15.07 -23.51 0.70
CA GLU A 160 14.86 -23.65 2.15
C GLU A 160 14.84 -22.29 2.86
N HIS A 161 15.65 -21.34 2.40
CA HIS A 161 15.56 -19.96 2.85
C HIS A 161 14.19 -19.33 2.49
N GLY A 162 13.72 -19.48 1.26
CA GLY A 162 12.39 -19.04 0.85
C GLY A 162 11.28 -19.66 1.73
N LYS A 163 11.36 -20.95 2.05
CA LYS A 163 10.41 -21.61 2.98
C LYS A 163 10.46 -20.99 4.39
N LYS A 164 11.66 -20.67 4.93
CA LYS A 164 11.77 -19.96 6.22
C LYS A 164 11.11 -18.59 6.19
N VAL A 165 11.29 -17.84 5.11
CA VAL A 165 10.64 -16.54 4.91
C VAL A 165 9.12 -16.66 4.92
N ILE A 166 8.55 -17.61 4.16
CA ILE A 166 7.08 -17.82 4.12
C ILE A 166 6.55 -18.36 5.46
N GLN A 167 7.28 -19.22 6.15
CA GLN A 167 6.95 -19.68 7.51
C GLN A 167 6.95 -18.53 8.52
N TYR A 168 7.89 -17.59 8.40
CA TYR A 168 7.90 -16.37 9.18
C TYR A 168 6.62 -15.56 8.94
N LEU A 169 6.23 -15.33 7.67
CA LEU A 169 4.99 -14.63 7.32
C LEU A 169 3.76 -15.37 7.84
N ALA A 170 3.72 -16.69 7.74
CA ALA A 170 2.61 -17.51 8.25
C ALA A 170 2.40 -17.31 9.74
N LYS A 171 3.48 -17.29 10.51
CA LYS A 171 3.46 -17.14 11.96
C LYS A 171 3.13 -15.70 12.41
N ASN A 172 3.70 -14.69 11.74
CA ASN A 172 3.70 -13.31 12.26
C ASN A 172 2.74 -12.38 11.52
N CYS A 173 2.33 -12.73 10.29
CA CYS A 173 1.47 -11.89 9.46
C CYS A 173 0.18 -12.60 9.07
N PHE A 174 0.22 -13.79 8.47
CA PHE A 174 -0.97 -14.46 7.95
C PHE A 174 -1.98 -14.83 9.05
N ALA A 175 -1.56 -15.01 10.28
CA ALA A 175 -2.46 -15.25 11.41
C ALA A 175 -3.17 -13.99 11.92
N ASP A 176 -2.74 -12.79 11.50
CA ASP A 176 -3.30 -11.52 11.95
C ASP A 176 -4.68 -11.27 11.34
N ALA A 177 -5.64 -10.80 12.14
CA ALA A 177 -7.00 -10.48 11.70
C ALA A 177 -7.06 -9.32 10.68
N ASN A 178 -6.05 -8.45 10.67
CA ASN A 178 -5.94 -7.37 9.71
C ASN A 178 -5.28 -7.79 8.39
N TYR A 179 -4.65 -8.99 8.33
CA TYR A 179 -4.05 -9.46 7.09
C TYR A 179 -5.11 -9.70 6.02
N LEU A 180 -4.85 -9.26 4.79
CA LEU A 180 -5.77 -9.42 3.68
C LEU A 180 -5.94 -10.90 3.31
N ARG A 181 -7.20 -11.32 3.13
CA ARG A 181 -7.56 -12.66 2.70
C ARG A 181 -8.60 -12.59 1.60
N LEU A 182 -8.51 -13.51 0.66
CA LEU A 182 -9.57 -13.84 -0.29
C LEU A 182 -9.91 -15.30 -0.11
N ASP A 183 -11.19 -15.62 -0.01
CA ASP A 183 -11.72 -16.98 0.21
C ASP A 183 -11.00 -17.74 1.35
N GLY A 184 -10.71 -17.01 2.44
CA GLY A 184 -10.04 -17.53 3.62
C GLY A 184 -8.52 -17.74 3.48
N ARG A 185 -7.94 -17.55 2.29
CA ARG A 185 -6.49 -17.66 2.03
C ARG A 185 -5.81 -16.30 2.15
N PRO A 186 -4.61 -16.21 2.79
CA PRO A 186 -3.84 -14.97 2.79
C PRO A 186 -3.41 -14.58 1.37
N VAL A 187 -3.40 -13.28 1.09
CA VAL A 187 -2.92 -12.73 -0.19
C VAL A 187 -1.43 -12.40 -0.06
N LEU A 188 -0.60 -12.94 -0.94
CA LEU A 188 0.83 -12.66 -1.02
C LEU A 188 1.19 -12.19 -2.42
N LEU A 189 1.76 -11.00 -2.54
CA LEU A 189 2.36 -10.55 -3.78
C LEU A 189 3.88 -10.86 -3.74
N VAL A 190 4.45 -11.17 -4.90
CA VAL A 190 5.91 -11.28 -5.08
C VAL A 190 6.29 -10.38 -6.24
N PHE A 191 7.18 -9.39 -5.99
CA PHE A 191 7.62 -8.46 -7.02
C PHE A 191 8.59 -9.16 -8.00
N GLY A 192 7.98 -9.98 -8.82
CA GLY A 192 8.65 -10.94 -9.69
C GLY A 192 7.73 -12.14 -9.92
N PRO A 193 8.16 -13.37 -9.56
CA PRO A 193 9.44 -13.71 -8.89
C PRO A 193 10.65 -13.52 -9.81
N GLN A 194 11.71 -12.96 -9.25
CA GLN A 194 12.94 -12.67 -9.99
C GLN A 194 14.03 -13.73 -9.73
N PHE A 195 14.13 -14.24 -8.50
CA PHE A 195 15.09 -15.29 -8.12
C PHE A 195 14.47 -16.70 -8.27
N PHE A 196 13.18 -16.88 -8.02
CA PHE A 196 12.45 -18.13 -8.18
C PHE A 196 11.47 -18.07 -9.38
N PRO A 197 11.93 -17.89 -10.62
CA PRO A 197 11.05 -17.59 -11.76
C PRO A 197 10.22 -18.77 -12.23
N GLY A 198 10.60 -20.01 -11.91
CA GLY A 198 9.85 -21.23 -12.22
C GLY A 198 8.78 -21.56 -11.20
N GLY A 199 8.46 -22.80 -10.98
CA GLY A 199 7.48 -23.25 -10.01
C GLY A 199 7.91 -23.20 -8.53
N GLU A 200 9.16 -22.83 -8.25
CA GLU A 200 9.76 -22.88 -6.90
C GLU A 200 9.01 -21.99 -5.90
N MET A 201 8.60 -20.78 -6.31
CA MET A 201 7.83 -19.91 -5.42
C MET A 201 6.48 -20.53 -5.03
N LYS A 202 5.83 -21.24 -5.94
CA LYS A 202 4.60 -21.98 -5.63
C LYS A 202 4.85 -23.11 -4.64
N GLU A 203 5.95 -23.85 -4.78
CA GLU A 203 6.38 -24.89 -3.82
C GLU A 203 6.67 -24.26 -2.44
N ILE A 204 7.42 -23.15 -2.41
CA ILE A 204 7.73 -22.42 -1.20
C ILE A 204 6.44 -21.99 -0.47
N CYS A 205 5.46 -21.43 -1.19
CA CYS A 205 4.16 -21.06 -0.65
C CYS A 205 3.36 -22.27 -0.10
N ALA A 206 3.51 -23.45 -0.71
CA ALA A 206 2.83 -24.68 -0.27
C ALA A 206 3.40 -25.25 1.03
N SER A 207 4.54 -24.75 1.54
CA SER A 207 5.16 -25.17 2.80
C SER A 207 4.36 -24.77 4.04
N VAL A 208 3.36 -23.91 3.93
CA VAL A 208 2.47 -23.46 5.02
C VAL A 208 1.00 -23.76 4.71
N LYS A 209 0.16 -23.81 5.77
CA LYS A 209 -1.28 -24.05 5.65
C LYS A 209 -2.07 -23.01 6.46
N PRO A 210 -3.11 -22.38 5.86
CA PRO A 210 -3.43 -22.42 4.43
C PRO A 210 -2.31 -21.79 3.58
N SER A 211 -2.05 -22.36 2.42
CA SER A 211 -1.12 -21.76 1.44
C SER A 211 -1.66 -20.40 0.98
N PRO A 212 -0.85 -19.35 0.91
CA PRO A 212 -1.30 -18.06 0.42
C PRO A 212 -1.75 -18.14 -1.04
N LEU A 213 -2.63 -17.20 -1.43
CA LEU A 213 -2.85 -16.86 -2.83
C LEU A 213 -1.64 -16.07 -3.31
N PHE A 214 -0.91 -16.62 -4.24
CA PHE A 214 0.33 -16.06 -4.76
C PHE A 214 0.09 -15.27 -6.05
N TYR A 215 0.36 -13.97 -6.02
CA TYR A 215 0.28 -13.06 -7.17
C TYR A 215 1.67 -12.66 -7.65
N ALA A 216 1.88 -12.72 -8.97
CA ALA A 216 3.12 -12.38 -9.63
C ALA A 216 2.97 -11.19 -10.59
N LEU A 217 4.08 -10.63 -11.07
CA LEU A 217 4.05 -9.69 -12.19
C LEU A 217 3.48 -10.36 -13.46
N PRO A 218 2.74 -9.65 -14.32
CA PRO A 218 1.91 -10.27 -15.35
C PRO A 218 2.66 -11.19 -16.31
N HIS A 219 3.89 -10.82 -16.67
CA HIS A 219 4.73 -11.59 -17.60
C HIS A 219 5.31 -12.88 -16.98
N LEU A 220 5.23 -13.06 -15.66
CA LEU A 220 5.77 -14.20 -14.92
C LEU A 220 4.68 -15.17 -14.40
N VAL A 221 3.40 -14.80 -14.47
CA VAL A 221 2.29 -15.61 -13.91
C VAL A 221 2.34 -17.07 -14.37
N SER A 222 2.41 -17.28 -15.68
CA SER A 222 2.41 -18.63 -16.26
C SER A 222 3.66 -19.43 -15.88
N GLN A 223 4.85 -18.81 -15.98
CA GLN A 223 6.12 -19.46 -15.67
C GLN A 223 6.24 -19.81 -14.18
N ALA A 224 5.83 -18.91 -13.30
CA ALA A 224 5.87 -19.10 -11.85
C ALA A 224 4.69 -19.94 -11.31
N ASN A 225 3.73 -20.30 -12.16
CA ASN A 225 2.50 -20.97 -11.76
C ASN A 225 1.76 -20.22 -10.64
N ALA A 226 1.70 -18.89 -10.76
CA ALA A 226 1.04 -18.01 -9.78
C ALA A 226 -0.49 -18.16 -9.84
N ASP A 227 -1.17 -17.85 -8.74
CA ASP A 227 -2.63 -17.88 -8.67
C ASP A 227 -3.27 -16.72 -9.46
N GLY A 228 -2.55 -15.56 -9.58
CA GLY A 228 -3.02 -14.38 -10.30
C GLY A 228 -1.91 -13.39 -10.59
N ALA A 229 -2.28 -12.27 -11.25
CA ALA A 229 -1.38 -11.18 -11.59
C ALA A 229 -1.64 -9.93 -10.75
N PHE A 230 -0.61 -9.12 -10.54
CA PHE A 230 -0.74 -7.71 -10.19
C PHE A 230 0.16 -6.88 -11.11
N GLY A 231 -0.27 -5.67 -11.46
CA GLY A 231 0.49 -4.84 -12.37
C GLY A 231 1.41 -3.83 -11.67
N TRP A 232 2.27 -3.21 -12.48
CA TRP A 232 3.09 -2.05 -12.12
C TRP A 232 3.01 -1.03 -13.27
N PRO A 233 3.39 0.26 -13.08
CA PRO A 233 3.48 1.19 -14.20
C PRO A 233 4.32 0.59 -15.33
N PRO A 234 3.79 0.46 -16.58
CA PRO A 234 4.42 -0.33 -17.63
C PRO A 234 5.54 0.41 -18.37
N VAL A 235 6.55 0.88 -17.63
CA VAL A 235 7.70 1.60 -18.17
C VAL A 235 8.83 0.65 -18.60
N SER A 236 9.49 0.96 -19.69
CA SER A 236 10.67 0.24 -20.18
C SER A 236 11.42 1.03 -21.25
N GLY A 237 12.71 0.74 -21.41
CA GLY A 237 13.52 1.26 -22.52
C GLY A 237 13.84 2.75 -22.45
N GLY A 238 13.58 3.44 -21.33
CA GLY A 238 13.89 4.85 -21.15
C GLY A 238 13.02 5.81 -21.95
N VAL A 239 11.86 5.36 -22.44
CA VAL A 239 10.97 6.17 -23.31
C VAL A 239 9.69 6.58 -22.55
N GLU A 240 9.02 7.62 -23.08
CA GLU A 240 7.70 8.00 -22.62
C GLU A 240 6.66 6.98 -23.09
N ILE A 241 5.86 6.48 -22.15
CA ILE A 241 4.73 5.55 -22.39
C ILE A 241 3.46 6.37 -22.54
N THR A 242 2.87 6.35 -23.73
CA THR A 242 1.65 7.11 -24.04
C THR A 242 0.40 6.49 -23.41
N PRO A 243 -0.71 7.25 -23.31
CA PRO A 243 -1.98 6.74 -22.83
C PRO A 243 -2.46 5.47 -23.56
N GLU A 244 -2.28 5.39 -24.87
CA GLU A 244 -2.70 4.23 -25.67
C GLU A 244 -1.91 2.97 -25.29
N VAL A 245 -0.63 3.12 -24.96
CA VAL A 245 0.26 1.99 -24.59
C VAL A 245 -0.08 1.47 -23.20
N TRP A 246 -0.19 2.35 -22.19
CA TRP A 246 -0.54 1.88 -20.84
C TRP A 246 -2.00 1.43 -20.74
N ASP A 247 -2.95 2.00 -21.51
CA ASP A 247 -4.34 1.54 -21.56
C ASP A 247 -4.43 0.12 -22.13
N ALA A 248 -3.73 -0.14 -23.24
CA ALA A 248 -3.61 -1.48 -23.80
C ALA A 248 -2.92 -2.48 -22.87
N TYR A 249 -2.01 -2.04 -22.01
CA TYR A 249 -1.43 -2.87 -20.96
C TYR A 249 -2.46 -3.23 -19.90
N LEU A 250 -3.26 -2.26 -19.41
CA LEU A 250 -4.34 -2.51 -18.46
C LEU A 250 -5.43 -3.43 -19.02
N ASP A 251 -5.77 -3.28 -20.32
CA ASP A 251 -6.67 -4.21 -21.01
C ASP A 251 -6.20 -5.66 -20.96
N ARG A 252 -4.90 -5.87 -21.17
CA ARG A 252 -4.33 -7.22 -21.10
C ARG A 252 -4.29 -7.75 -19.66
N LEU A 253 -3.95 -6.88 -18.69
CA LEU A 253 -3.89 -7.25 -17.28
C LEU A 253 -5.27 -7.67 -16.73
N TYR A 254 -6.33 -6.98 -17.14
CA TYR A 254 -7.68 -7.22 -16.62
C TYR A 254 -8.44 -8.32 -17.34
N ARG A 255 -7.92 -8.82 -18.47
CA ARG A 255 -8.54 -9.98 -19.15
C ARG A 255 -8.35 -11.23 -18.29
N PRO A 256 -9.43 -11.97 -17.98
CA PRO A 256 -9.29 -13.25 -17.31
C PRO A 256 -8.37 -14.17 -18.13
N GLN A 257 -7.38 -14.75 -17.48
CA GLN A 257 -6.60 -15.83 -18.06
C GLN A 257 -7.26 -17.14 -17.64
N ASP A 258 -7.41 -18.08 -18.59
CA ASP A 258 -8.08 -19.37 -18.35
C ASP A 258 -7.51 -20.05 -17.08
N GLY A 259 -8.39 -20.27 -16.09
CA GLY A 259 -8.05 -20.95 -14.84
C GLY A 259 -7.32 -20.10 -13.80
N SER A 260 -7.05 -18.80 -14.05
CA SER A 260 -6.45 -17.90 -13.06
C SER A 260 -7.51 -17.15 -12.26
N ILE A 261 -7.13 -16.73 -11.05
CA ILE A 261 -7.89 -15.75 -10.26
C ILE A 261 -7.80 -14.39 -10.96
N SER A 262 -8.86 -13.57 -10.84
CA SER A 262 -8.85 -12.18 -11.35
C SER A 262 -7.59 -11.43 -10.90
N ALA A 263 -6.99 -10.66 -11.80
CA ALA A 263 -5.84 -9.84 -11.48
C ALA A 263 -6.19 -8.81 -10.38
N ILE A 264 -5.20 -8.43 -9.58
CA ILE A 264 -5.28 -7.22 -8.76
C ILE A 264 -5.19 -6.04 -9.73
N ALA A 265 -6.25 -5.25 -9.84
CA ALA A 265 -6.29 -4.09 -10.71
C ALA A 265 -5.27 -3.05 -10.25
N THR A 266 -4.60 -2.40 -11.19
CA THR A 266 -3.49 -1.49 -10.90
C THR A 266 -3.82 -0.07 -11.32
N VAL A 267 -3.61 0.88 -10.41
CA VAL A 267 -3.78 2.32 -10.59
C VAL A 267 -2.43 3.00 -10.36
N PHE A 268 -2.10 3.97 -11.18
CA PHE A 268 -0.89 4.78 -11.02
C PHE A 268 -1.15 6.24 -11.44
N PRO A 269 -0.50 7.23 -10.76
CA PRO A 269 -0.67 8.63 -11.09
C PRO A 269 0.20 9.06 -12.27
N GLN A 270 1.36 8.45 -12.40
CA GLN A 270 2.44 8.74 -13.32
C GLN A 270 3.60 7.78 -13.08
N PHE A 271 4.70 7.94 -13.85
CA PHE A 271 6.02 7.41 -13.54
C PHE A 271 7.06 8.46 -13.98
N HIS A 272 7.95 8.86 -13.08
CA HIS A 272 8.99 9.84 -13.33
C HIS A 272 10.15 9.61 -12.38
N ASP A 273 10.99 8.64 -12.70
CA ASP A 273 12.07 8.22 -11.84
C ASP A 273 13.20 9.24 -11.73
N TYR A 274 13.91 9.18 -10.62
CA TYR A 274 15.05 10.06 -10.30
C TYR A 274 16.40 9.36 -10.46
N TYR A 275 16.45 8.21 -11.11
CA TYR A 275 17.64 7.36 -11.14
C TYR A 275 18.79 7.93 -11.94
N GLN A 276 18.48 8.63 -13.04
CA GLN A 276 19.52 9.25 -13.85
C GLN A 276 20.21 10.38 -13.09
N GLU A 277 19.46 11.28 -12.48
CA GLU A 277 19.94 12.40 -11.70
C GLU A 277 20.54 11.98 -10.36
N GLY A 278 19.94 10.99 -9.72
CA GLY A 278 20.28 10.53 -8.39
C GLY A 278 21.49 9.61 -8.32
N GLU A 279 21.74 8.79 -9.35
CA GLU A 279 22.82 7.79 -9.33
C GLU A 279 23.51 7.52 -10.67
N GLY A 280 23.10 8.20 -11.75
CA GLY A 280 23.66 8.03 -13.09
C GLY A 280 23.22 6.73 -13.80
N ARG A 281 22.21 6.04 -13.29
CA ARG A 281 21.57 4.90 -13.93
C ARG A 281 20.54 5.41 -14.94
N SER A 282 20.42 4.75 -16.09
CA SER A 282 19.39 5.11 -17.06
C SER A 282 17.99 5.02 -16.46
N SER A 283 17.13 6.00 -16.79
CA SER A 283 15.71 5.95 -16.45
C SER A 283 15.03 4.74 -17.07
N PHE A 284 14.05 4.18 -16.40
CA PHE A 284 13.19 3.14 -16.96
C PHE A 284 12.23 3.69 -18.03
N GLY A 285 11.96 5.00 -18.04
CA GLY A 285 11.02 5.67 -18.90
C GLY A 285 10.12 6.61 -18.14
N SER A 286 9.04 7.08 -18.76
CA SER A 286 8.10 7.97 -18.09
C SER A 286 6.65 7.72 -18.47
N ILE A 287 5.73 8.06 -17.56
CA ILE A 287 4.30 8.20 -17.80
C ILE A 287 3.91 9.57 -17.26
N LEU A 288 3.41 10.45 -18.12
CA LEU A 288 3.05 11.80 -17.70
C LEU A 288 1.80 11.80 -16.80
N SER A 289 1.84 12.59 -15.72
CA SER A 289 0.67 12.79 -14.84
C SER A 289 -0.50 13.46 -15.55
N GLN A 290 -0.24 14.25 -16.58
CA GLN A 290 -1.24 15.06 -17.28
C GLN A 290 -2.11 15.91 -16.33
N ARG A 291 -1.51 16.46 -15.29
CA ARG A 291 -2.19 17.22 -14.21
C ARG A 291 -3.22 16.36 -13.44
N GLY A 292 -2.89 15.10 -13.17
CA GLY A 292 -3.73 14.14 -12.45
C GLY A 292 -4.67 13.32 -13.33
N ARG A 293 -4.84 13.66 -14.63
CA ARG A 293 -5.75 12.92 -15.52
C ARG A 293 -5.36 11.46 -15.70
N THR A 294 -4.06 11.14 -15.66
CA THR A 294 -3.59 9.75 -15.73
C THR A 294 -4.12 8.95 -14.54
N PHE A 295 -4.08 9.53 -13.33
CA PHE A 295 -4.65 8.88 -12.14
C PHE A 295 -6.16 8.68 -12.26
N ASP A 296 -6.89 9.72 -12.68
CA ASP A 296 -8.34 9.63 -12.86
C ASP A 296 -8.75 8.58 -13.91
N ALA A 297 -7.96 8.46 -14.98
CA ALA A 297 -8.19 7.44 -16.00
C ALA A 297 -7.90 6.03 -15.49
N THR A 298 -6.76 5.82 -14.82
CA THR A 298 -6.38 4.49 -14.32
C THR A 298 -7.28 4.01 -13.18
N ILE A 299 -7.70 4.91 -12.25
CA ILE A 299 -8.65 4.53 -11.19
C ILE A 299 -10.03 4.21 -11.76
N LYS A 300 -10.49 4.94 -12.78
CA LYS A 300 -11.75 4.61 -13.46
C LYS A 300 -11.69 3.23 -14.09
N ARG A 301 -10.61 2.91 -14.83
CA ARG A 301 -10.41 1.60 -15.46
C ARG A 301 -10.39 0.46 -14.42
N ALA A 302 -9.69 0.66 -13.31
CA ALA A 302 -9.63 -0.33 -12.24
C ALA A 302 -11.01 -0.55 -11.58
N TRP A 303 -11.79 0.51 -11.41
CA TRP A 303 -13.14 0.43 -10.83
C TRP A 303 -14.16 -0.24 -11.72
N GLU A 304 -13.98 -0.13 -13.05
CA GLU A 304 -14.81 -0.76 -14.06
C GLU A 304 -14.39 -2.21 -14.36
N SER A 305 -13.30 -2.70 -13.75
CA SER A 305 -12.85 -4.08 -13.87
C SER A 305 -13.61 -5.00 -12.88
N ASP A 306 -13.58 -6.31 -13.13
CA ASP A 306 -14.13 -7.31 -12.21
C ASP A 306 -13.19 -7.67 -11.05
N SER A 307 -12.14 -6.86 -10.81
CA SER A 307 -11.15 -7.14 -9.78
C SER A 307 -11.69 -6.87 -8.39
N ALA A 308 -11.56 -7.85 -7.49
CA ALA A 308 -11.94 -7.68 -6.08
C ALA A 308 -10.99 -6.75 -5.31
N ILE A 309 -9.77 -6.54 -5.82
CA ILE A 309 -8.72 -5.74 -5.19
C ILE A 309 -8.18 -4.74 -6.21
N ILE A 310 -8.07 -3.48 -5.81
CA ILE A 310 -7.37 -2.42 -6.54
C ILE A 310 -6.10 -2.08 -5.77
N GLN A 311 -4.95 -2.15 -6.47
CA GLN A 311 -3.66 -1.65 -5.99
C GLN A 311 -3.41 -0.26 -6.56
N ILE A 312 -3.00 0.67 -5.72
CA ILE A 312 -2.43 1.96 -6.14
C ILE A 312 -0.91 1.86 -6.03
N ALA A 313 -0.22 1.95 -7.15
CA ALA A 313 1.23 1.96 -7.26
C ALA A 313 1.71 3.40 -7.51
N THR A 314 2.12 4.13 -6.45
CA THR A 314 2.36 3.71 -5.07
C THR A 314 1.83 4.73 -4.05
N TRP A 315 1.91 4.43 -2.73
CA TRP A 315 1.71 5.47 -1.72
C TRP A 315 2.85 6.49 -1.76
N ASN A 316 4.10 6.02 -1.68
CA ASN A 316 5.25 6.86 -1.36
C ASN A 316 6.56 6.48 -2.08
N ASP A 317 6.51 5.90 -3.29
CA ASP A 317 7.77 5.76 -4.05
C ASP A 317 8.16 7.09 -4.69
N PHE A 318 8.94 7.86 -3.94
CA PHE A 318 9.49 9.14 -4.39
C PHE A 318 10.63 8.96 -5.40
N GLY A 319 11.31 7.82 -5.39
CA GLY A 319 12.38 7.48 -6.32
C GLY A 319 11.86 7.26 -7.74
N GLU A 320 10.70 6.62 -7.88
CA GLU A 320 10.02 6.39 -9.15
C GLU A 320 9.00 7.49 -9.51
N GLY A 321 8.69 8.38 -8.57
CA GLY A 321 7.72 9.45 -8.78
C GLY A 321 6.27 8.97 -8.93
N THR A 322 5.97 7.76 -8.48
CA THR A 322 4.64 7.13 -8.57
C THR A 322 3.74 7.42 -7.36
N MET A 323 4.22 8.23 -6.42
CA MET A 323 3.56 8.49 -5.15
C MET A 323 2.22 9.21 -5.29
N ILE A 324 1.24 8.83 -4.47
CA ILE A 324 -0.01 9.56 -4.22
C ILE A 324 -0.02 10.28 -2.87
N GLU A 325 0.99 10.05 -2.02
CA GLU A 325 1.20 10.83 -0.82
C GLU A 325 1.21 12.33 -1.16
N PRO A 326 0.53 13.19 -0.38
CA PRO A 326 0.45 14.62 -0.69
C PRO A 326 1.83 15.28 -0.84
N THR A 327 2.06 15.95 -1.97
CA THR A 327 3.29 16.68 -2.29
C THR A 327 3.04 18.17 -2.48
N ARG A 328 4.10 18.97 -2.56
CA ARG A 328 3.99 20.40 -2.88
C ARG A 328 3.49 20.62 -4.30
N GLU A 329 3.79 19.69 -5.20
CA GLU A 329 3.48 19.77 -6.63
C GLU A 329 2.01 19.40 -6.93
N PHE A 330 1.47 18.43 -6.18
CA PHE A 330 0.14 17.87 -6.44
C PHE A 330 -0.91 18.17 -5.33
N GLY A 331 -0.48 18.70 -4.17
CA GLY A 331 -1.40 18.87 -3.05
C GLY A 331 -2.05 17.55 -2.66
N TYR A 332 -3.35 17.55 -2.48
CA TYR A 332 -4.16 16.39 -2.09
C TYR A 332 -4.95 15.78 -3.26
N GLN A 333 -4.72 16.21 -4.50
CA GLN A 333 -5.58 15.88 -5.65
C GLN A 333 -5.82 14.37 -5.85
N PHE A 334 -4.79 13.52 -5.65
CA PHE A 334 -4.94 12.07 -5.82
C PHE A 334 -5.83 11.48 -4.73
N LEU A 335 -5.70 11.94 -3.50
CA LEU A 335 -6.55 11.51 -2.38
C LEU A 335 -7.99 11.99 -2.54
N GLU A 336 -8.19 13.20 -3.08
CA GLU A 336 -9.51 13.73 -3.41
C GLU A 336 -10.17 12.92 -4.54
N SER A 337 -9.41 12.49 -5.55
CA SER A 337 -9.93 11.59 -6.61
C SER A 337 -10.39 10.25 -6.04
N ILE A 338 -9.63 9.67 -5.08
CA ILE A 338 -10.04 8.45 -4.38
C ILE A 338 -11.33 8.68 -3.58
N GLN A 339 -11.41 9.77 -2.79
CA GLN A 339 -12.62 10.13 -2.03
C GLN A 339 -13.84 10.25 -2.93
N ASN A 340 -13.70 10.93 -4.07
CA ASN A 340 -14.78 11.09 -5.04
C ASN A 340 -15.29 9.75 -5.53
N ARG A 341 -14.40 8.79 -5.79
CA ARG A 341 -14.79 7.47 -6.28
C ARG A 341 -15.37 6.58 -5.18
N VAL A 342 -14.72 6.55 -4.00
CA VAL A 342 -15.13 5.67 -2.89
C VAL A 342 -16.45 6.11 -2.27
N PHE A 343 -16.69 7.43 -2.19
CA PHE A 343 -17.87 8.01 -1.53
C PHE A 343 -18.84 8.66 -2.51
N GLU A 344 -18.84 8.28 -3.80
CA GLU A 344 -19.68 8.89 -4.85
C GLU A 344 -21.19 8.83 -4.53
N ASN A 345 -21.61 7.79 -3.82
CA ASN A 345 -23.02 7.58 -3.44
C ASN A 345 -23.35 8.05 -2.01
N ASP A 346 -22.42 8.71 -1.30
CA ASP A 346 -22.61 9.24 0.06
C ASP A 346 -22.04 10.66 0.19
N ALA A 347 -22.82 11.64 -0.26
CA ALA A 347 -22.43 13.05 -0.25
C ALA A 347 -22.12 13.57 1.17
N ASN A 348 -22.82 13.09 2.20
CA ASN A 348 -22.58 13.50 3.59
C ASN A 348 -21.21 12.98 4.07
N LYS A 349 -20.90 11.73 3.78
CA LYS A 349 -19.60 11.14 4.08
C LYS A 349 -18.49 11.84 3.32
N LEU A 350 -18.67 12.08 2.02
CA LEU A 350 -17.72 12.78 1.18
C LEU A 350 -17.38 14.17 1.75
N ASN A 351 -18.38 14.97 2.13
CA ASN A 351 -18.17 16.30 2.73
C ASN A 351 -17.41 16.20 4.06
N SER A 352 -17.77 15.23 4.91
CA SER A 352 -17.08 14.99 6.19
C SER A 352 -15.61 14.63 6.01
N VAL A 353 -15.27 13.69 5.12
CA VAL A 353 -13.87 13.27 4.91
C VAL A 353 -13.06 14.36 4.22
N ARG A 354 -13.62 15.13 3.31
CA ARG A 354 -12.96 16.29 2.70
C ARG A 354 -12.52 17.32 3.73
N SER A 355 -13.38 17.64 4.69
CA SER A 355 -13.03 18.59 5.77
C SER A 355 -11.89 18.10 6.67
N GLY A 356 -11.63 16.79 6.69
CA GLY A 356 -10.60 16.15 7.50
C GLY A 356 -9.26 15.95 6.78
N LEU A 357 -9.20 16.11 5.46
CA LEU A 357 -8.08 15.61 4.65
C LEU A 357 -6.72 16.27 4.97
N GLU A 358 -6.72 17.56 5.30
CA GLU A 358 -5.48 18.28 5.65
C GLU A 358 -5.01 18.07 7.11
N LEU A 359 -5.89 17.58 7.97
CA LEU A 359 -5.66 17.56 9.41
C LEU A 359 -4.50 16.63 9.83
N PRO A 360 -4.28 15.44 9.21
CA PRO A 360 -3.16 14.58 9.58
C PRO A 360 -1.80 15.26 9.40
N ILE A 361 -1.56 15.96 8.30
CA ILE A 361 -0.29 16.67 8.05
C ILE A 361 -0.13 17.86 9.01
N ARG A 362 -1.20 18.59 9.30
CA ARG A 362 -1.17 19.69 10.30
C ARG A 362 -0.85 19.15 11.69
N LEU A 363 -1.47 18.04 12.09
CA LEU A 363 -1.16 17.38 13.36
C LEU A 363 0.31 16.94 13.41
N TYR A 364 0.82 16.26 12.36
CA TYR A 364 2.21 15.84 12.27
C TYR A 364 3.18 17.02 12.45
N LYS A 365 2.95 18.12 11.72
CA LYS A 365 3.79 19.33 11.84
C LYS A 365 3.78 19.93 13.24
N LEU A 366 2.63 19.94 13.92
CA LEU A 366 2.52 20.36 15.32
C LEU A 366 3.31 19.44 16.25
N GLN A 367 3.17 18.11 16.09
CA GLN A 367 3.90 17.13 16.89
C GLN A 367 5.41 17.32 16.79
N LYS A 368 5.94 17.59 15.59
CA LYS A 368 7.38 17.84 15.40
C LYS A 368 7.85 19.16 16.01
N ARG A 369 7.01 20.20 16.05
CA ARG A 369 7.35 21.48 16.70
C ARG A 369 7.39 21.37 18.22
N VAL A 370 6.47 20.63 18.82
CA VAL A 370 6.28 20.64 20.29
C VAL A 370 6.80 19.37 20.99
N ALA A 371 7.61 18.56 20.32
CA ALA A 371 8.07 17.25 20.81
C ALA A 371 8.70 17.29 22.21
N GLN A 372 9.28 18.43 22.62
CA GLN A 372 9.89 18.62 23.93
C GLN A 372 8.94 19.19 25.00
N ASN A 373 7.67 19.44 24.67
CA ASN A 373 6.67 19.98 25.61
C ASN A 373 5.66 18.89 26.01
N PRO A 374 5.79 18.25 27.19
CA PRO A 374 4.95 17.11 27.61
C PRO A 374 3.45 17.43 27.64
N THR A 375 3.07 18.65 28.05
CA THR A 375 1.66 19.07 28.10
C THR A 375 1.08 19.13 26.70
N ARG A 376 1.80 19.75 25.76
CA ARG A 376 1.38 19.84 24.34
C ARG A 376 1.30 18.46 23.68
N VAL A 377 2.27 17.59 23.95
CA VAL A 377 2.25 16.22 23.46
C VAL A 377 0.97 15.48 23.91
N LEU A 378 0.53 15.67 25.16
CA LEU A 378 -0.72 15.07 25.64
C LEU A 378 -1.96 15.65 24.94
N GLU A 379 -1.98 16.95 24.67
CA GLU A 379 -3.06 17.59 23.90
C GLU A 379 -3.13 17.03 22.47
N LEU A 380 -1.99 16.91 21.77
CA LEU A 380 -1.92 16.38 20.41
C LEU A 380 -2.29 14.88 20.35
N LYS A 381 -2.00 14.09 21.38
CA LYS A 381 -2.51 12.71 21.49
C LYS A 381 -4.04 12.64 21.54
N LYS A 382 -4.71 13.62 22.17
CA LYS A 382 -6.18 13.71 22.15
C LYS A 382 -6.70 14.05 20.75
N VAL A 383 -6.03 14.97 20.04
CA VAL A 383 -6.35 15.31 18.65
C VAL A 383 -6.21 14.07 17.73
N SER A 384 -5.11 13.33 17.86
CA SER A 384 -4.90 12.07 17.13
C SER A 384 -6.09 11.10 17.34
N LYS A 385 -6.55 10.92 18.60
CA LYS A 385 -7.71 10.06 18.88
C LYS A 385 -9.00 10.54 18.20
N LEU A 386 -9.23 11.86 18.13
CA LEU A 386 -10.38 12.42 17.41
C LEU A 386 -10.32 12.09 15.92
N LEU A 387 -9.15 12.22 15.29
CA LEU A 387 -8.97 11.87 13.87
C LEU A 387 -9.21 10.37 13.63
N PHE A 388 -8.63 9.49 14.43
CA PHE A 388 -8.85 8.05 14.33
C PHE A 388 -10.31 7.64 14.51
N SER A 389 -11.09 8.40 15.30
CA SER A 389 -12.51 8.19 15.51
C SER A 389 -13.44 8.92 14.52
N GLY A 390 -12.88 9.62 13.52
CA GLY A 390 -13.65 10.34 12.48
C GLY A 390 -14.31 11.64 12.95
N GLN A 391 -13.89 12.20 14.10
CA GLN A 391 -14.42 13.45 14.64
C GLN A 391 -13.63 14.66 14.10
N TYR A 392 -13.68 14.86 12.76
CA TYR A 392 -12.82 15.80 12.03
C TYR A 392 -13.05 17.26 12.45
N GLU A 393 -14.30 17.69 12.65
CA GLU A 393 -14.62 19.06 13.06
C GLU A 393 -14.00 19.40 14.42
N LYS A 394 -14.15 18.51 15.41
CA LYS A 394 -13.55 18.69 16.73
C LYS A 394 -12.02 18.67 16.67
N ALA A 395 -11.44 17.81 15.85
CA ALA A 395 -10.01 17.78 15.64
C ALA A 395 -9.51 19.08 15.01
N ALA A 396 -10.21 19.60 13.99
CA ALA A 396 -9.89 20.85 13.32
C ALA A 396 -9.91 22.04 14.28
N GLU A 397 -10.92 22.10 15.17
CA GLU A 397 -11.03 23.15 16.18
C GLU A 397 -9.82 23.12 17.13
N GLN A 398 -9.48 21.93 17.65
CA GLN A 398 -8.34 21.79 18.57
C GLN A 398 -7.01 22.10 17.88
N ILE A 399 -6.80 21.65 16.62
CA ILE A 399 -5.60 21.98 15.84
C ILE A 399 -5.47 23.50 15.71
N ARG A 400 -6.54 24.22 15.29
CA ARG A 400 -6.51 25.69 15.17
C ARG A 400 -6.13 26.37 16.49
N ARG A 401 -6.70 25.93 17.61
CA ARG A 401 -6.34 26.49 18.94
C ARG A 401 -4.86 26.31 19.27
N LEU A 402 -4.32 25.13 18.97
CA LEU A 402 -2.92 24.82 19.23
C LEU A 402 -1.96 25.61 18.32
N GLU A 403 -2.33 25.83 17.05
CA GLU A 403 -1.55 26.64 16.10
C GLU A 403 -1.47 28.12 16.47
N ILE A 404 -2.49 28.69 17.12
CA ILE A 404 -2.53 30.11 17.55
C ILE A 404 -1.74 30.33 18.84
N SER A 405 -1.61 29.29 19.66
CA SER A 405 -0.99 29.39 20.98
C SER A 405 0.51 29.01 20.99
N ASP A 406 1.08 28.71 19.83
CA ASP A 406 2.49 28.56 19.54
C ASP A 406 3.05 29.83 18.91
#